data_f33bc72c0d07ac9e594bc98a41be265d
#
_entry.id   f33bc72c0d07ac9e594bc98a41be265d
#
_cell.length_a   1.000
_cell.length_b   1.000
_cell.length_c   1.000
_cell.angle_alpha   90.00
_cell.angle_beta   90.00
_cell.angle_gamma   90.00
#
_symmetry.space_group_name_H-M   'P 1'
#
loop_
_entity.id
_entity.type
_entity.pdbx_description
1 polymer ?
#
loop_
_entity_poly.entity_id
_entity_poly.type
_entity_poly.pdbx_seq_one_letter_code
_entity_poly.pdbx_strand_id
1 'polypeptide(L)'
;MNKYRLIWKKPVIWKKPMNIKTDNGRVITDMGVTDTGNTGKVEIKDTDVPVKKPSCSSKEHFLAWDKEYAHLKWGGPASIRSLQAYLAPEARVLDAGSGNGRYLGELSRHYTVVGVDISLTALGSSRSQLARSGRFAEHLGASVHALPFKAGSFDGIICYGVLQHLFKDEREAAVREFMRLLCCGGFIFFEAFGWEDMRCGGEPSSPFEENTFVRQNGIIYHYFTEEEVKKLFCGFEVLELENVTKEKTFRGESYQRHMVRGVFRKL
;
A
#
# COMPACT_ATOMS: atom_id res chain seq x y z
N MET A 1 1.93 8.01 -34.70
CA MET A 1 3.05 7.15 -34.26
C MET A 1 3.81 7.87 -33.16
N ASN A 2 3.52 7.60 -31.90
CA ASN A 2 4.25 8.16 -30.77
C ASN A 2 4.74 7.01 -29.89
N LYS A 3 6.04 6.75 -29.99
CA LYS A 3 6.76 5.73 -29.23
C LYS A 3 7.03 6.27 -27.84
N TYR A 4 6.21 5.94 -26.85
CA TYR A 4 6.56 6.10 -25.45
C TYR A 4 7.49 4.97 -25.04
N ARG A 5 8.77 5.27 -24.98
CA ARG A 5 9.81 4.39 -24.48
C ARG A 5 9.79 4.47 -22.96
N LEU A 6 9.12 3.53 -22.31
CA LEU A 6 9.23 3.31 -20.86
C LEU A 6 10.68 2.89 -20.56
N ILE A 7 11.45 3.81 -19.98
CA ILE A 7 12.80 3.51 -19.48
C ILE A 7 12.63 2.88 -18.08
N TRP A 8 12.36 1.58 -18.06
CA TRP A 8 12.59 0.78 -16.88
C TRP A 8 14.07 0.42 -16.87
N LYS A 9 14.84 1.05 -15.97
CA LYS A 9 16.18 0.54 -15.66
C LYS A 9 16.00 -0.89 -15.15
N LYS A 10 16.94 -1.80 -15.53
CA LYS A 10 16.93 -3.20 -15.12
C LYS A 10 16.61 -3.32 -13.64
N PRO A 11 15.74 -4.27 -13.23
CA PRO A 11 15.58 -4.56 -11.80
C PRO A 11 16.97 -4.95 -11.27
N VAL A 12 17.38 -4.30 -10.19
CA VAL A 12 18.60 -4.70 -9.48
C VAL A 12 18.23 -6.02 -8.80
N ILE A 13 18.81 -7.11 -9.29
CA ILE A 13 18.68 -8.43 -8.66
C ILE A 13 19.51 -8.36 -7.38
N TRP A 14 18.86 -8.11 -6.27
CA TRP A 14 19.50 -8.20 -4.96
C TRP A 14 19.63 -9.68 -4.60
N LYS A 15 20.88 -10.11 -4.38
CA LYS A 15 21.14 -11.39 -3.73
C LYS A 15 20.47 -11.39 -2.37
N LYS A 16 19.96 -12.55 -1.92
CA LYS A 16 19.30 -12.75 -0.61
C LYS A 16 20.01 -11.96 0.49
N PRO A 17 19.26 -11.37 1.44
CA PRO A 17 19.86 -10.68 2.57
C PRO A 17 20.82 -11.62 3.31
N MET A 18 22.01 -11.13 3.64
CA MET A 18 22.93 -11.84 4.51
C MET A 18 22.25 -12.12 5.86
N ASN A 19 22.43 -13.33 6.37
CA ASN A 19 21.97 -13.72 7.69
C ASN A 19 22.57 -12.76 8.74
N ILE A 20 21.76 -11.89 9.29
CA ILE A 20 22.13 -11.06 10.43
C ILE A 20 21.86 -11.90 11.67
N LYS A 21 22.93 -12.32 12.37
CA LYS A 21 22.81 -12.91 13.70
C LYS A 21 22.88 -11.77 14.71
N THR A 22 21.87 -11.64 15.55
CA THR A 22 21.89 -10.75 16.71
C THR A 22 22.26 -11.56 17.96
N ASP A 23 23.28 -11.11 18.68
CA ASP A 23 23.56 -11.58 20.02
C ASP A 23 23.54 -10.37 20.98
N ASN A 24 22.70 -10.45 21.99
CA ASN A 24 22.51 -9.43 23.05
C ASN A 24 22.29 -7.97 22.56
N GLY A 25 21.49 -7.78 21.49
CA GLY A 25 21.12 -6.45 21.02
C GLY A 25 22.21 -5.72 20.23
N ARG A 26 23.25 -6.41 19.77
CA ARG A 26 24.31 -5.86 18.92
C ARG A 26 24.28 -6.49 17.53
N VAL A 27 24.34 -5.64 16.50
CA VAL A 27 24.47 -6.08 15.10
C VAL A 27 25.94 -6.34 14.79
N ILE A 28 26.28 -7.59 14.41
CA ILE A 28 27.62 -7.94 13.94
C ILE A 28 27.54 -8.10 12.42
N THR A 29 28.20 -7.22 11.68
CA THR A 29 28.40 -7.38 10.24
C THR A 29 29.72 -8.13 10.02
N ASP A 30 29.66 -9.31 9.43
CA ASP A 30 30.81 -10.08 9.02
C ASP A 30 31.37 -9.53 7.71
N MET A 31 32.35 -8.64 7.79
CA MET A 31 33.16 -8.25 6.65
C MET A 31 34.37 -9.19 6.58
N GLY A 32 34.45 -9.98 5.52
CA GLY A 32 35.56 -10.87 5.25
C GLY A 32 36.88 -10.13 5.35
N VAL A 33 37.64 -10.48 6.39
CA VAL A 33 39.00 -9.98 6.61
C VAL A 33 39.98 -10.91 5.87
N THR A 34 40.73 -10.36 4.92
CA THR A 34 41.97 -10.95 4.45
C THR A 34 43.05 -10.69 5.50
N ASP A 35 43.68 -11.76 5.90
CA ASP A 35 44.71 -11.91 6.93
C ASP A 35 45.90 -10.94 6.74
N THR A 36 46.09 -9.98 7.66
CA THR A 36 47.41 -9.49 8.08
C THR A 36 47.30 -9.05 9.53
N GLY A 37 47.99 -9.78 10.40
CA GLY A 37 47.99 -9.62 11.85
C GLY A 37 48.30 -8.20 12.32
N ASN A 38 47.32 -7.63 13.00
CA ASN A 38 47.57 -6.64 14.06
C ASN A 38 46.34 -6.53 14.95
N THR A 39 46.44 -6.94 16.21
CA THR A 39 45.37 -6.86 17.21
C THR A 39 45.29 -5.44 17.78
N GLY A 40 44.64 -4.54 17.08
CA GLY A 40 44.28 -3.25 17.61
C GLY A 40 42.79 -3.24 18.02
N LYS A 41 42.52 -3.10 19.34
CA LYS A 41 41.18 -2.82 19.84
C LYS A 41 40.73 -1.46 19.28
N VAL A 42 39.73 -1.46 18.39
CA VAL A 42 39.04 -0.24 17.97
C VAL A 42 37.91 0.02 18.96
N GLU A 43 38.05 0.99 19.83
CA GLU A 43 36.94 1.56 20.60
C GLU A 43 36.05 2.34 19.64
N ILE A 44 34.87 1.81 19.37
CA ILE A 44 33.82 2.57 18.67
C ILE A 44 33.19 3.49 19.71
N LYS A 45 33.51 4.79 19.63
CA LYS A 45 32.80 5.82 20.39
C LYS A 45 31.34 5.85 19.87
N ASP A 46 30.41 5.66 20.79
CA ASP A 46 28.98 5.96 20.56
C ASP A 46 28.87 7.45 20.17
N THR A 47 28.78 7.71 18.88
CA THR A 47 28.28 9.00 18.41
C THR A 47 26.77 8.88 18.33
N ASP A 48 26.09 9.42 19.34
CA ASP A 48 24.67 9.75 19.30
C ASP A 48 24.41 10.78 18.17
N VAL A 49 24.43 10.32 16.94
CA VAL A 49 23.86 11.08 15.83
C VAL A 49 22.35 10.83 15.90
N PRO A 50 21.54 11.84 16.22
CA PRO A 50 20.10 11.68 16.21
C PRO A 50 19.69 11.28 14.78
N VAL A 51 19.27 10.03 14.59
CA VAL A 51 18.69 9.55 13.35
C VAL A 51 17.40 10.34 13.15
N LYS A 52 17.47 11.40 12.33
CA LYS A 52 16.28 12.13 11.90
C LYS A 52 15.32 11.10 11.31
N LYS A 53 14.13 10.92 11.93
CA LYS A 53 13.01 10.27 11.26
C LYS A 53 12.93 10.90 9.87
N PRO A 54 12.87 10.12 8.78
CA PRO A 54 12.57 10.70 7.48
C PRO A 54 11.20 11.36 7.62
N SER A 55 11.19 12.69 7.68
CA SER A 55 9.97 13.47 7.69
C SER A 55 9.44 13.49 6.26
N CYS A 56 8.91 12.35 5.80
CA CYS A 56 7.99 12.40 4.68
C CYS A 56 6.74 13.10 5.24
N SER A 57 6.67 14.40 5.06
CA SER A 57 5.49 15.15 5.48
C SER A 57 4.30 14.68 4.63
N SER A 58 3.11 14.73 5.18
CA SER A 58 1.86 14.45 4.43
C SER A 58 1.79 15.23 3.12
N LYS A 59 2.43 16.40 3.07
CA LYS A 59 2.55 17.24 1.88
C LYS A 59 3.46 16.62 0.80
N GLU A 60 4.60 16.06 1.19
CA GLU A 60 5.53 15.41 0.25
C GLU A 60 4.91 14.15 -0.35
N HIS A 61 4.22 13.36 0.46
CA HIS A 61 3.50 12.18 0.02
C HIS A 61 2.37 12.52 -0.97
N PHE A 62 1.58 13.56 -0.66
CA PHE A 62 0.56 14.10 -1.57
C PHE A 62 1.18 14.50 -2.93
N LEU A 63 2.26 15.29 -2.91
CA LEU A 63 2.92 15.74 -4.13
C LEU A 63 3.51 14.60 -4.95
N ALA A 64 4.05 13.57 -4.30
CA ALA A 64 4.59 12.39 -4.97
C ALA A 64 3.49 11.65 -5.74
N TRP A 65 2.33 11.41 -5.13
CA TRP A 65 1.20 10.76 -5.77
C TRP A 65 0.57 11.62 -6.87
N ASP A 66 0.42 12.91 -6.64
CA ASP A 66 -0.17 13.82 -7.64
C ASP A 66 0.70 13.87 -8.90
N LYS A 67 2.03 13.89 -8.73
CA LYS A 67 3.00 13.78 -9.82
C LYS A 67 2.95 12.42 -10.53
N GLU A 68 2.82 11.33 -9.78
CA GLU A 68 2.70 9.98 -10.34
C GLU A 68 1.48 9.86 -11.24
N TYR A 69 0.31 10.31 -10.80
CA TYR A 69 -0.93 10.28 -11.57
C TYR A 69 -0.96 11.23 -12.77
N ALA A 70 -0.10 12.26 -12.81
CA ALA A 70 0.05 13.10 -13.99
C ALA A 70 0.66 12.34 -15.18
N HIS A 71 1.42 11.28 -14.92
CA HIS A 71 2.17 10.52 -15.93
C HIS A 71 1.66 9.09 -16.14
N LEU A 72 1.08 8.48 -15.12
CA LEU A 72 0.62 7.09 -15.14
C LEU A 72 -0.90 7.01 -14.97
N LYS A 73 -1.52 6.16 -15.79
CA LYS A 73 -2.89 5.71 -15.60
C LYS A 73 -2.85 4.28 -15.11
N TRP A 74 -3.15 4.10 -13.84
CA TRP A 74 -3.38 2.77 -13.30
C TRP A 74 -4.69 2.25 -13.87
N GLY A 75 -4.63 1.25 -14.72
CA GLY A 75 -5.79 0.79 -15.47
C GLY A 75 -5.85 -0.72 -15.60
N GLY A 76 -6.92 -1.15 -16.21
CA GLY A 76 -7.30 -2.53 -16.44
C GLY A 76 -8.68 -2.80 -15.86
N PRO A 77 -9.38 -3.83 -16.36
CA PRO A 77 -10.69 -4.19 -15.86
C PRO A 77 -10.61 -4.54 -14.38
N ALA A 78 -11.49 -3.93 -13.59
CA ALA A 78 -11.65 -4.20 -12.17
C ALA A 78 -12.85 -5.12 -11.99
N SER A 79 -12.69 -6.23 -11.27
CA SER A 79 -13.79 -7.10 -10.89
C SER A 79 -14.23 -6.74 -9.47
N ILE A 80 -15.54 -6.65 -9.26
CA ILE A 80 -16.15 -6.45 -7.94
C ILE A 80 -16.92 -7.69 -7.46
N ARG A 81 -16.70 -8.84 -8.08
CA ARG A 81 -17.43 -10.08 -7.74
C ARG A 81 -17.28 -10.48 -6.28
N SER A 82 -16.10 -10.29 -5.70
CA SER A 82 -15.87 -10.57 -4.29
C SER A 82 -16.75 -9.70 -3.38
N LEU A 83 -17.01 -8.44 -3.76
CA LEU A 83 -17.86 -7.56 -3.00
C LEU A 83 -19.33 -7.96 -3.08
N GLN A 84 -19.79 -8.40 -4.25
CA GLN A 84 -21.18 -8.80 -4.48
C GLN A 84 -21.61 -10.03 -3.67
N ALA A 85 -20.65 -10.82 -3.17
CA ALA A 85 -20.92 -11.93 -2.26
C ALA A 85 -21.28 -11.48 -0.84
N TYR A 86 -20.93 -10.24 -0.45
CA TYR A 86 -21.06 -9.72 0.91
C TYR A 86 -21.98 -8.51 1.02
N LEU A 87 -22.03 -7.68 -0.02
CA LEU A 87 -22.79 -6.43 -0.01
C LEU A 87 -24.13 -6.57 -0.72
N ALA A 88 -25.17 -6.10 -0.06
CA ALA A 88 -26.49 -5.99 -0.67
C ALA A 88 -26.48 -4.96 -1.83
N PRO A 89 -27.40 -5.08 -2.80
CA PRO A 89 -27.61 -4.01 -3.79
C PRO A 89 -27.84 -2.66 -3.10
N GLU A 90 -27.35 -1.58 -3.75
CA GLU A 90 -27.49 -0.20 -3.26
C GLU A 90 -26.72 0.13 -1.97
N ALA A 91 -25.92 -0.81 -1.45
CA ALA A 91 -25.05 -0.56 -0.30
C ALA A 91 -24.20 0.71 -0.51
N ARG A 92 -23.88 1.40 0.59
CA ARG A 92 -23.01 2.58 0.57
C ARG A 92 -21.56 2.12 0.68
N VAL A 93 -20.77 2.37 -0.34
CA VAL A 93 -19.40 1.88 -0.46
C VAL A 93 -18.42 3.06 -0.52
N LEU A 94 -17.40 2.98 0.32
CA LEU A 94 -16.23 3.86 0.27
C LEU A 94 -15.11 3.16 -0.53
N ASP A 95 -14.62 3.77 -1.60
CA ASP A 95 -13.39 3.38 -2.28
C ASP A 95 -12.25 4.24 -1.71
N ALA A 96 -11.56 3.71 -0.68
CA ALA A 96 -10.50 4.39 0.03
C ALA A 96 -9.17 4.26 -0.74
N GLY A 97 -8.69 5.38 -1.32
CA GLY A 97 -7.59 5.42 -2.27
C GLY A 97 -8.05 5.06 -3.68
N SER A 98 -9.14 5.68 -4.12
CA SER A 98 -9.79 5.36 -5.40
C SER A 98 -8.94 5.65 -6.64
N GLY A 99 -7.88 6.43 -6.50
CA GLY A 99 -6.99 6.81 -7.58
C GLY A 99 -7.73 7.43 -8.76
N ASN A 100 -7.38 7.00 -9.97
CA ASN A 100 -8.04 7.41 -11.20
C ASN A 100 -9.39 6.70 -11.47
N GLY A 101 -10.00 6.07 -10.44
CA GLY A 101 -11.35 5.52 -10.50
C GLY A 101 -11.47 4.11 -11.10
N ARG A 102 -10.43 3.30 -10.95
CA ARG A 102 -10.40 1.94 -11.52
C ARG A 102 -11.61 1.09 -11.14
N TYR A 103 -12.08 1.17 -9.90
CA TYR A 103 -13.22 0.42 -9.39
C TYR A 103 -14.53 1.22 -9.47
N LEU A 104 -14.48 2.55 -9.39
CA LEU A 104 -15.67 3.41 -9.29
C LEU A 104 -16.65 3.23 -10.45
N GLY A 105 -16.14 2.99 -11.66
CA GLY A 105 -17.00 2.77 -12.84
C GLY A 105 -17.88 1.52 -12.73
N GLU A 106 -17.37 0.44 -12.14
CA GLU A 106 -18.16 -0.78 -11.95
C GLU A 106 -18.97 -0.72 -10.66
N LEU A 107 -18.42 -0.19 -9.59
CA LEU A 107 -19.09 -0.02 -8.31
C LEU A 107 -20.37 0.85 -8.45
N SER A 108 -20.30 1.96 -9.18
CA SER A 108 -21.42 2.88 -9.39
C SER A 108 -22.61 2.29 -10.17
N ARG A 109 -22.48 1.05 -10.67
CA ARG A 109 -23.59 0.31 -11.27
C ARG A 109 -24.49 -0.36 -10.23
N HIS A 110 -23.92 -0.67 -9.06
CA HIS A 110 -24.53 -1.55 -8.09
C HIS A 110 -24.68 -0.89 -6.72
N TYR A 111 -23.90 0.18 -6.44
CA TYR A 111 -23.76 0.76 -5.11
C TYR A 111 -23.80 2.29 -5.15
N THR A 112 -24.14 2.89 -4.02
CA THR A 112 -23.90 4.32 -3.77
C THR A 112 -22.44 4.49 -3.35
N VAL A 113 -21.62 5.16 -4.18
CA VAL A 113 -20.16 5.14 -4.03
C VAL A 113 -19.56 6.51 -3.78
N VAL A 114 -18.63 6.57 -2.84
CA VAL A 114 -17.73 7.70 -2.62
C VAL A 114 -16.30 7.24 -2.87
N GLY A 115 -15.58 7.89 -3.78
CA GLY A 115 -14.14 7.68 -3.99
C GLY A 115 -13.33 8.72 -3.22
N VAL A 116 -12.36 8.29 -2.45
CA VAL A 116 -11.44 9.15 -1.71
C VAL A 116 -10.02 8.91 -2.17
N ASP A 117 -9.29 9.98 -2.46
CA ASP A 117 -7.85 9.91 -2.74
C ASP A 117 -7.16 11.20 -2.31
N ILE A 118 -5.86 11.13 -2.03
CA ILE A 118 -5.06 12.32 -1.74
C ILE A 118 -4.70 13.08 -3.02
N SER A 119 -4.62 12.43 -4.17
CA SER A 119 -4.28 13.06 -5.45
C SER A 119 -5.50 13.68 -6.12
N LEU A 120 -5.50 15.00 -6.23
CA LEU A 120 -6.53 15.73 -6.96
C LEU A 120 -6.46 15.48 -8.47
N THR A 121 -5.27 15.23 -9.01
CA THR A 121 -5.05 14.82 -10.40
C THR A 121 -5.73 13.48 -10.70
N ALA A 122 -5.59 12.51 -9.79
CA ALA A 122 -6.27 11.22 -9.89
C ALA A 122 -7.78 11.37 -9.87
N LEU A 123 -8.31 12.10 -8.90
CA LEU A 123 -9.76 12.34 -8.77
C LEU A 123 -10.35 13.09 -9.98
N GLY A 124 -9.62 14.06 -10.54
CA GLY A 124 -10.01 14.76 -11.76
C GLY A 124 -10.11 13.81 -12.96
N SER A 125 -9.14 12.90 -13.10
CA SER A 125 -9.15 11.87 -14.13
C SER A 125 -10.32 10.89 -13.96
N SER A 126 -10.57 10.42 -12.72
CA SER A 126 -11.69 9.55 -12.37
C SER A 126 -13.04 10.19 -12.72
N ARG A 127 -13.28 11.42 -12.29
CA ARG A 127 -14.51 12.18 -12.58
C ARG A 127 -14.75 12.28 -14.08
N SER A 128 -13.71 12.63 -14.84
CA SER A 128 -13.79 12.74 -16.30
C SER A 128 -14.11 11.42 -16.97
N GLN A 129 -13.57 10.31 -16.47
CA GLN A 129 -13.82 8.97 -17.00
C GLN A 129 -15.27 8.52 -16.73
N LEU A 130 -15.78 8.73 -15.51
CA LEU A 130 -17.15 8.41 -15.14
C LEU A 130 -18.15 9.21 -15.96
N ALA A 131 -17.95 10.53 -16.10
CA ALA A 131 -18.81 11.39 -16.90
C ALA A 131 -18.93 10.91 -18.36
N ARG A 132 -17.80 10.53 -18.98
CA ARG A 132 -17.81 9.97 -20.36
C ARG A 132 -18.59 8.66 -20.49
N SER A 133 -18.72 7.90 -19.41
CA SER A 133 -19.48 6.64 -19.38
C SER A 133 -20.92 6.82 -18.86
N GLY A 134 -21.37 8.07 -18.66
CA GLY A 134 -22.71 8.38 -18.13
C GLY A 134 -22.90 7.90 -16.69
N ARG A 135 -21.83 7.83 -15.89
CA ARG A 135 -21.84 7.34 -14.51
C ARG A 135 -21.50 8.44 -13.54
N PHE A 136 -21.87 8.20 -12.29
CA PHE A 136 -21.63 9.14 -11.21
C PHE A 136 -21.08 8.41 -9.98
N ALA A 137 -20.11 9.03 -9.32
CA ALA A 137 -19.67 8.74 -7.96
C ALA A 137 -19.25 10.05 -7.31
N GLU A 138 -19.39 10.16 -6.02
CA GLU A 138 -18.84 11.30 -5.28
C GLU A 138 -17.30 11.15 -5.17
N HIS A 139 -16.61 12.29 -5.18
CA HIS A 139 -15.14 12.33 -5.07
C HIS A 139 -14.72 13.29 -3.97
N LEU A 140 -13.86 12.84 -3.07
CA LEU A 140 -13.34 13.63 -1.98
C LEU A 140 -11.80 13.57 -1.95
N GLY A 141 -11.15 14.73 -1.96
CA GLY A 141 -9.72 14.87 -1.71
C GLY A 141 -9.45 14.81 -0.22
N ALA A 142 -8.97 13.67 0.29
CA ALA A 142 -8.66 13.49 1.72
C ALA A 142 -7.70 12.31 1.93
N SER A 143 -7.05 12.29 3.09
CA SER A 143 -6.28 11.13 3.54
C SER A 143 -7.19 10.10 4.20
N VAL A 144 -6.91 8.80 3.96
CA VAL A 144 -7.72 7.67 4.45
C VAL A 144 -7.70 7.51 5.98
N HIS A 145 -6.79 8.18 6.68
CA HIS A 145 -6.71 8.14 8.15
C HIS A 145 -7.47 9.29 8.85
N ALA A 146 -8.09 10.21 8.07
CA ALA A 146 -8.88 11.32 8.63
C ALA A 146 -9.97 11.74 7.62
N LEU A 147 -11.15 11.15 7.73
CA LEU A 147 -12.23 11.31 6.76
C LEU A 147 -13.44 12.05 7.38
N PRO A 148 -14.03 13.03 6.67
CA PRO A 148 -15.09 13.88 7.22
C PRO A 148 -16.48 13.23 7.16
N PHE A 149 -16.58 11.92 7.37
CA PHE A 149 -17.84 11.21 7.40
C PHE A 149 -18.25 10.86 8.83
N LYS A 150 -19.54 10.72 9.06
CA LYS A 150 -20.10 10.26 10.34
C LYS A 150 -19.74 8.79 10.58
N ALA A 151 -19.66 8.38 11.84
CA ALA A 151 -19.53 6.98 12.18
C ALA A 151 -20.71 6.16 11.61
N GLY A 152 -20.46 4.93 11.17
CA GLY A 152 -21.48 4.05 10.62
C GLY A 152 -22.06 4.52 9.27
N SER A 153 -21.30 5.29 8.48
CA SER A 153 -21.78 5.83 7.18
C SER A 153 -21.72 4.85 6.02
N PHE A 154 -20.95 3.76 6.14
CA PHE A 154 -20.70 2.84 5.03
C PHE A 154 -21.00 1.40 5.41
N ASP A 155 -21.52 0.65 4.44
CA ASP A 155 -21.78 -0.79 4.52
C ASP A 155 -20.55 -1.58 4.05
N GLY A 156 -19.72 -0.99 3.19
CA GLY A 156 -18.46 -1.55 2.72
C GLY A 156 -17.38 -0.52 2.48
N ILE A 157 -16.13 -0.90 2.74
CA ILE A 157 -14.94 -0.11 2.42
C ILE A 157 -14.01 -0.97 1.56
N ILE A 158 -13.60 -0.44 0.41
CA ILE A 158 -12.55 -1.02 -0.42
C ILE A 158 -11.24 -0.31 -0.09
N CYS A 159 -10.20 -1.08 0.19
CA CYS A 159 -8.87 -0.59 0.47
C CYS A 159 -7.85 -1.43 -0.31
N TYR A 160 -7.77 -1.21 -1.62
CA TYR A 160 -6.93 -1.96 -2.52
C TYR A 160 -5.71 -1.16 -2.95
N GLY A 161 -4.53 -1.60 -2.53
CA GLY A 161 -3.26 -0.98 -2.90
C GLY A 161 -2.99 0.36 -2.22
N VAL A 162 -3.51 0.58 -1.02
CA VAL A 162 -3.43 1.87 -0.29
C VAL A 162 -2.54 1.77 0.94
N LEU A 163 -2.83 0.87 1.89
CA LEU A 163 -2.12 0.80 3.16
C LEU A 163 -0.62 0.52 2.97
N GLN A 164 -0.24 -0.12 1.89
CA GLN A 164 1.15 -0.36 1.50
C GLN A 164 1.95 0.92 1.21
N HIS A 165 1.29 2.06 1.08
CA HIS A 165 1.90 3.35 0.81
C HIS A 165 1.89 4.30 2.01
N LEU A 166 1.62 3.76 3.19
CA LEU A 166 1.58 4.47 4.46
C LEU A 166 2.63 3.95 5.42
N PHE A 167 3.09 4.78 6.35
CA PHE A 167 3.87 4.34 7.50
C PHE A 167 2.99 3.62 8.52
N LYS A 168 3.60 2.86 9.43
CA LYS A 168 2.90 2.03 10.41
C LYS A 168 1.81 2.79 11.17
N ASP A 169 2.17 3.93 11.75
CA ASP A 169 1.22 4.74 12.55
C ASP A 169 0.02 5.21 11.70
N GLU A 170 0.26 5.52 10.42
CA GLU A 170 -0.79 5.93 9.48
C GLU A 170 -1.66 4.74 9.05
N ARG A 171 -1.07 3.55 8.86
CA ARG A 171 -1.82 2.32 8.58
C ARG A 171 -2.77 1.99 9.72
N GLU A 172 -2.28 2.06 10.97
CA GLU A 172 -3.10 1.84 12.16
C GLU A 172 -4.20 2.90 12.32
N ALA A 173 -3.89 4.17 12.04
CA ALA A 173 -4.88 5.25 12.06
C ALA A 173 -5.96 5.04 10.98
N ALA A 174 -5.58 4.62 9.76
CA ALA A 174 -6.51 4.33 8.69
C ALA A 174 -7.47 3.19 9.06
N VAL A 175 -6.96 2.10 9.65
CA VAL A 175 -7.82 0.96 10.05
C VAL A 175 -8.76 1.34 11.20
N ARG A 176 -8.30 2.16 12.17
CA ARG A 176 -9.19 2.73 13.20
C ARG A 176 -10.29 3.60 12.58
N GLU A 177 -9.94 4.40 11.57
CA GLU A 177 -10.91 5.24 10.85
C GLU A 177 -11.92 4.38 10.07
N PHE A 178 -11.48 3.31 9.41
CA PHE A 178 -12.37 2.35 8.74
C PHE A 178 -13.33 1.69 9.73
N MET A 179 -12.84 1.29 10.92
CA MET A 179 -13.68 0.77 11.99
C MET A 179 -14.76 1.77 12.40
N ARG A 180 -14.42 3.05 12.53
CA ARG A 180 -15.37 4.10 12.87
C ARG A 180 -16.44 4.30 11.79
N LEU A 181 -16.01 4.29 10.51
CA LEU A 181 -16.86 4.59 9.36
C LEU A 181 -17.84 3.49 8.98
N LEU A 182 -17.50 2.24 9.23
CA LEU A 182 -18.38 1.12 8.93
C LEU A 182 -19.57 1.06 9.88
N CYS A 183 -20.74 0.70 9.36
CA CYS A 183 -21.86 0.26 10.18
C CYS A 183 -21.52 -1.07 10.87
N CYS A 184 -22.29 -1.45 11.90
CA CYS A 184 -22.19 -2.78 12.49
C CYS A 184 -22.53 -3.84 11.43
N GLY A 185 -21.71 -4.89 11.32
CA GLY A 185 -21.82 -5.91 10.28
C GLY A 185 -21.26 -5.52 8.91
N GLY A 186 -20.74 -4.28 8.76
CA GLY A 186 -20.13 -3.82 7.51
C GLY A 186 -18.75 -4.43 7.23
N PHE A 187 -18.30 -4.36 5.98
CA PHE A 187 -17.15 -5.12 5.49
C PHE A 187 -16.00 -4.23 5.02
N ILE A 188 -14.76 -4.71 5.22
CA ILE A 188 -13.56 -4.19 4.55
C ILE A 188 -13.07 -5.23 3.55
N PHE A 189 -12.80 -4.77 2.32
CA PHE A 189 -12.14 -5.52 1.27
C PHE A 189 -10.72 -4.96 1.12
N PHE A 190 -9.74 -5.77 1.47
CA PHE A 190 -8.33 -5.39 1.53
C PHE A 190 -7.50 -6.11 0.49
N GLU A 191 -6.57 -5.40 -0.15
CA GLU A 191 -5.50 -5.98 -0.96
C GLU A 191 -4.24 -5.11 -0.84
N ALA A 192 -3.09 -5.73 -0.57
CA ALA A 192 -1.80 -5.05 -0.53
C ALA A 192 -0.67 -5.95 -1.05
N PHE A 193 0.52 -5.37 -1.28
CA PHE A 193 1.70 -6.13 -1.66
C PHE A 193 2.14 -7.03 -0.52
N GLY A 194 2.39 -8.30 -0.84
CA GLY A 194 2.98 -9.25 0.08
C GLY A 194 4.51 -9.24 0.03
N TRP A 195 5.15 -9.70 1.06
CA TRP A 195 6.61 -9.64 1.26
C TRP A 195 7.42 -10.46 0.24
N GLU A 196 6.79 -11.43 -0.45
CA GLU A 196 7.40 -12.23 -1.53
C GLU A 196 7.22 -11.59 -2.93
N ASP A 197 6.64 -10.39 -3.02
CA ASP A 197 6.51 -9.69 -4.32
C ASP A 197 7.90 -9.38 -4.88
N MET A 198 8.09 -9.60 -6.18
CA MET A 198 9.35 -9.35 -6.90
C MET A 198 9.93 -7.95 -6.69
N ARG A 199 9.12 -7.01 -6.26
CA ARG A 199 9.52 -5.63 -6.02
C ARG A 199 9.92 -5.36 -4.56
N CYS A 200 9.79 -6.36 -3.67
CA CYS A 200 10.23 -6.22 -2.29
C CYS A 200 11.74 -6.01 -2.25
N GLY A 201 12.18 -5.04 -1.49
CA GLY A 201 13.59 -4.66 -1.36
C GLY A 201 13.85 -3.20 -1.71
N GLY A 202 15.08 -2.75 -1.55
CA GLY A 202 15.54 -1.37 -1.73
C GLY A 202 16.06 -0.77 -0.42
N GLU A 203 16.35 0.53 -0.43
CA GLU A 203 16.76 1.23 0.77
C GLU A 203 15.58 1.32 1.76
N PRO A 204 15.78 0.94 3.05
CA PRO A 204 14.74 1.05 4.05
C PRO A 204 14.31 2.50 4.25
N SER A 205 13.01 2.73 4.40
CA SER A 205 12.47 4.07 4.68
C SER A 205 12.79 4.53 6.10
N SER A 206 12.94 3.56 7.01
CA SER A 206 13.31 3.77 8.40
C SER A 206 14.03 2.51 8.93
N PRO A 207 15.09 2.63 9.73
CA PRO A 207 15.73 1.49 10.35
C PRO A 207 14.82 0.76 11.36
N PHE A 208 13.67 1.35 11.71
CA PHE A 208 12.72 0.82 12.69
C PHE A 208 11.44 0.26 12.07
N GLU A 209 11.26 0.36 10.75
CA GLU A 209 10.07 -0.16 10.06
C GLU A 209 10.47 -1.23 9.06
N GLU A 210 10.23 -2.48 9.44
CA GLU A 210 10.54 -3.66 8.64
C GLU A 210 9.69 -3.68 7.36
N ASN A 211 10.22 -4.26 6.29
CA ASN A 211 9.57 -4.43 4.98
C ASN A 211 9.04 -3.13 4.34
N THR A 212 9.56 -1.96 4.75
CA THR A 212 9.15 -0.65 4.25
C THR A 212 10.29 0.06 3.54
N PHE A 213 10.03 0.54 2.33
CA PHE A 213 11.03 1.13 1.44
C PHE A 213 10.50 2.42 0.81
N VAL A 214 11.33 3.44 0.70
CA VAL A 214 11.02 4.66 -0.06
C VAL A 214 11.64 4.54 -1.45
N ARG A 215 10.85 4.75 -2.48
CA ARG A 215 11.33 4.73 -3.87
C ARG A 215 11.87 6.11 -4.28
N GLN A 216 12.63 6.15 -5.39
CA GLN A 216 13.22 7.39 -5.93
C GLN A 216 12.19 8.49 -6.22
N ASN A 217 10.93 8.12 -6.47
CA ASN A 217 9.82 9.06 -6.66
C ASN A 217 9.22 9.58 -5.34
N GLY A 218 9.77 9.18 -4.18
CA GLY A 218 9.29 9.55 -2.85
C GLY A 218 8.09 8.75 -2.35
N ILE A 219 7.62 7.76 -3.11
CA ILE A 219 6.49 6.93 -2.69
C ILE A 219 6.98 5.79 -1.79
N ILE A 220 6.28 5.60 -0.67
CA ILE A 220 6.50 4.53 0.30
C ILE A 220 5.93 3.23 -0.27
N TYR A 221 6.67 2.14 -0.07
CA TYR A 221 6.24 0.78 -0.39
C TYR A 221 6.49 -0.13 0.81
N HIS A 222 5.42 -0.59 1.41
CA HIS A 222 5.43 -1.57 2.48
C HIS A 222 4.92 -2.91 1.93
N TYR A 223 5.54 -4.00 2.37
CA TYR A 223 5.21 -5.37 1.94
C TYR A 223 4.75 -6.17 3.15
N PHE A 224 3.49 -6.56 3.13
CA PHE A 224 2.83 -7.19 4.26
C PHE A 224 3.15 -8.67 4.39
N THR A 225 3.26 -9.13 5.64
CA THR A 225 3.05 -10.54 5.99
C THR A 225 1.58 -10.76 6.38
N GLU A 226 1.12 -12.00 6.33
CA GLU A 226 -0.23 -12.36 6.75
C GLU A 226 -0.44 -12.07 8.26
N GLU A 227 0.58 -12.33 9.08
CA GLU A 227 0.56 -12.08 10.53
C GLU A 227 0.42 -10.59 10.84
N GLU A 228 1.08 -9.74 10.06
CA GLU A 228 0.94 -8.29 10.20
C GLU A 228 -0.47 -7.84 9.87
N VAL A 229 -1.07 -8.36 8.79
CA VAL A 229 -2.45 -8.06 8.42
C VAL A 229 -3.42 -8.51 9.51
N LYS A 230 -3.27 -9.71 10.06
CA LYS A 230 -4.09 -10.18 11.21
C LYS A 230 -4.00 -9.25 12.41
N LYS A 231 -2.80 -8.78 12.74
CA LYS A 231 -2.60 -7.82 13.85
C LYS A 231 -3.24 -6.46 13.55
N LEU A 232 -3.07 -5.96 12.32
CA LEU A 232 -3.60 -4.66 11.90
C LEU A 232 -5.13 -4.62 11.94
N PHE A 233 -5.79 -5.72 11.59
CA PHE A 233 -7.25 -5.87 11.58
C PHE A 233 -7.80 -6.64 12.80
N CYS A 234 -7.08 -6.70 13.92
CA CYS A 234 -7.45 -7.50 15.10
C CYS A 234 -8.80 -7.12 15.74
N GLY A 235 -9.34 -5.94 15.45
CA GLY A 235 -10.69 -5.51 15.90
C GLY A 235 -11.84 -5.97 15.02
N PHE A 236 -11.55 -6.72 13.94
CA PHE A 236 -12.54 -7.24 13.00
C PHE A 236 -12.60 -8.77 13.06
N GLU A 237 -13.73 -9.32 12.63
CA GLU A 237 -13.81 -10.74 12.30
C GLU A 237 -13.14 -10.96 10.94
N VAL A 238 -12.25 -11.93 10.88
CA VAL A 238 -11.59 -12.33 9.61
C VAL A 238 -12.47 -13.34 8.91
N LEU A 239 -13.03 -12.98 7.75
CA LEU A 239 -13.84 -13.90 6.93
C LEU A 239 -12.98 -14.59 5.89
N GLU A 240 -12.09 -13.84 5.25
CA GLU A 240 -11.14 -14.35 4.26
C GLU A 240 -9.79 -13.69 4.52
N LEU A 241 -8.71 -14.46 4.40
CA LEU A 241 -7.35 -13.94 4.37
C LEU A 241 -6.47 -14.94 3.60
N GLU A 242 -5.89 -14.49 2.50
CA GLU A 242 -5.12 -15.34 1.60
C GLU A 242 -3.88 -14.63 1.05
N ASN A 243 -2.85 -15.42 0.76
CA ASN A 243 -1.70 -15.02 -0.03
C ASN A 243 -1.97 -15.40 -1.50
N VAL A 244 -1.95 -14.40 -2.39
CA VAL A 244 -2.20 -14.59 -3.83
C VAL A 244 -0.91 -14.35 -4.60
N THR A 245 -0.42 -15.41 -5.21
CA THR A 245 0.76 -15.37 -6.07
C THR A 245 0.34 -15.44 -7.53
N LYS A 246 0.93 -14.58 -8.36
CA LYS A 246 0.74 -14.56 -9.81
C LYS A 246 2.08 -14.40 -10.51
N GLU A 247 2.32 -15.24 -11.49
CA GLU A 247 3.45 -15.05 -12.39
C GLU A 247 3.12 -13.98 -13.44
N LYS A 248 4.12 -13.15 -13.73
CA LYS A 248 4.09 -12.18 -14.82
C LYS A 248 5.36 -12.33 -15.65
N THR A 249 5.18 -12.56 -16.94
CA THR A 249 6.31 -12.55 -17.89
C THR A 249 6.54 -11.13 -18.40
N PHE A 250 7.78 -10.66 -18.27
CA PHE A 250 8.22 -9.39 -18.79
C PHE A 250 9.56 -9.57 -19.51
N ARG A 251 9.63 -9.26 -20.80
CA ARG A 251 10.81 -9.43 -21.66
C ARG A 251 11.39 -10.85 -21.68
N GLY A 252 10.52 -11.87 -21.59
CA GLY A 252 10.91 -13.28 -21.60
C GLY A 252 11.33 -13.84 -20.24
N GLU A 253 11.39 -13.00 -19.19
CA GLU A 253 11.67 -13.43 -17.82
C GLU A 253 10.37 -13.52 -17.01
N SER A 254 10.24 -14.56 -16.18
CA SER A 254 9.07 -14.74 -15.30
C SER A 254 9.34 -14.11 -13.95
N TYR A 255 8.36 -13.37 -13.46
CA TYR A 255 8.42 -12.65 -12.19
C TYR A 255 7.22 -12.99 -11.34
N GLN A 256 7.46 -13.17 -10.05
CA GLN A 256 6.40 -13.44 -9.09
C GLN A 256 5.83 -12.12 -8.54
N ARG A 257 4.50 -11.99 -8.62
CA ARG A 257 3.75 -10.96 -7.92
C ARG A 257 3.07 -11.61 -6.72
N HIS A 258 3.25 -11.03 -5.55
CA HIS A 258 2.67 -11.52 -4.31
C HIS A 258 1.80 -10.43 -3.68
N MET A 259 0.56 -10.79 -3.35
CA MET A 259 -0.43 -9.93 -2.72
C MET A 259 -1.03 -10.65 -1.52
N VAL A 260 -1.31 -9.89 -0.46
CA VAL A 260 -2.15 -10.35 0.64
C VAL A 260 -3.54 -9.76 0.45
N ARG A 261 -4.57 -10.59 0.49
CA ARG A 261 -5.98 -10.21 0.38
C ARG A 261 -6.75 -10.62 1.59
N GLY A 262 -7.75 -9.83 1.96
CA GLY A 262 -8.64 -10.18 3.04
C GLY A 262 -10.02 -9.56 2.93
N VAL A 263 -10.98 -10.22 3.54
CA VAL A 263 -12.32 -9.69 3.81
C VAL A 263 -12.53 -9.73 5.32
N PHE A 264 -12.86 -8.58 5.87
CA PHE A 264 -13.00 -8.38 7.31
C PHE A 264 -14.38 -7.81 7.61
N ARG A 265 -15.04 -8.29 8.68
CA ARG A 265 -16.34 -7.81 9.10
C ARG A 265 -16.25 -7.07 10.43
N LYS A 266 -16.86 -5.89 10.51
CA LYS A 266 -17.04 -5.19 11.78
C LYS A 266 -18.11 -5.89 12.62
N LEU A 267 -17.78 -6.25 13.86
CA LEU A 267 -18.69 -6.84 14.83
C LEU A 267 -19.64 -5.80 15.43
#